data_3e9bff21363ed836780a35003e080286
#
_entry.id   3e9bff21363ed836780a35003e080286
#
_cell.length_a   1.000
_cell.length_b   1.000
_cell.length_c   1.000
_cell.angle_alpha   90.00
_cell.angle_beta   90.00
_cell.angle_gamma   90.00
#
_symmetry.space_group_name_H-M   'P 1'
#
loop_
_entity.id
_entity.type
_entity.pdbx_description
1 polymer ?
#
loop_
_entity_poly.entity_id
_entity_poly.type
_entity_poly.pdbx_seq_one_letter_code
_entity_poly.pdbx_strand_id
1 'polypeptide(L)'
;DKEYIANTYGRFNVCFEKGKGSLLWDVEGKEYIDLGSGIGVTAFGVDDDEWTDAVTKQSHALNHISNLYYSLPQIELAKQLCAKTGMKKVFFSNSGAESNECAIKAARKYSHDKYGEGRHVVVTLVNSFHGRTITTLSATGQDVFHQHFFPFTEGFIHTPANDIDAALKALDNPAVCAIMMEPIQGEGGVMPLDKEFVQAVTKYAHEHDQLVLIDEVQTGNGRTGSLYAYQQFGIEPDVVSTAKGLAGGLPMGATLFNEKMQYVLNAGAHATTFGGNPICAAAGNTIISRLTPEFLDSVKAKGEYVKSTLAGKPGIIGVSGMGLMLGIETTVDAKAVIAKCLEKGVVCLSAKNKVRLLPALNIPQEQLEKATTILAEVIEELAAK
;
A
#
# COMPACT_ATOMS: atom_id res chain seq x y z
N ASP A 1 12.03 -25.12 -4.25
CA ASP A 1 10.96 -24.37 -3.58
C ASP A 1 10.09 -25.30 -2.73
N LYS A 2 9.41 -26.29 -3.35
CA LYS A 2 8.43 -27.16 -2.67
C LYS A 2 9.01 -27.96 -1.49
N GLU A 3 10.30 -28.20 -1.48
CA GLU A 3 10.99 -29.00 -0.45
C GLU A 3 11.42 -28.14 0.75
N TYR A 4 11.80 -26.87 0.53
CA TYR A 4 12.47 -26.06 1.54
C TYR A 4 11.70 -24.81 1.96
N ILE A 5 10.69 -24.37 1.19
CA ILE A 5 9.91 -23.18 1.51
C ILE A 5 8.50 -23.58 1.95
N ALA A 6 8.03 -23.00 3.08
CA ALA A 6 6.69 -23.26 3.58
C ALA A 6 5.62 -22.95 2.52
N ASN A 7 4.68 -23.86 2.32
CA ASN A 7 3.67 -23.79 1.27
C ASN A 7 2.54 -22.82 1.62
N THR A 8 2.88 -21.53 1.79
CA THR A 8 1.93 -20.46 2.13
C THR A 8 1.47 -19.64 0.92
N TYR A 9 2.06 -19.89 -0.26
CA TYR A 9 1.77 -19.13 -1.49
C TYR A 9 1.35 -20.02 -2.65
N GLY A 10 0.28 -19.63 -3.35
CA GLY A 10 -0.07 -20.19 -4.66
C GLY A 10 0.77 -19.52 -5.77
N ARG A 11 1.95 -20.11 -6.08
CA ARG A 11 2.86 -19.54 -7.08
C ARG A 11 2.46 -19.87 -8.50
N PHE A 12 2.63 -18.90 -9.41
CA PHE A 12 2.66 -19.16 -10.85
C PHE A 12 3.92 -19.96 -11.21
N ASN A 13 3.83 -20.83 -12.20
CA ASN A 13 4.94 -21.69 -12.61
C ASN A 13 5.94 -20.94 -13.53
N VAL A 14 6.51 -19.85 -13.01
CA VAL A 14 7.55 -19.04 -13.66
C VAL A 14 8.60 -18.70 -12.63
N CYS A 15 9.87 -18.80 -13.00
CA CYS A 15 11.00 -18.41 -12.19
C CYS A 15 11.71 -17.22 -12.85
N PHE A 16 11.53 -16.02 -12.31
CA PHE A 16 12.25 -14.83 -12.79
C PHE A 16 13.68 -14.82 -12.27
N GLU A 17 14.64 -14.51 -13.14
CA GLU A 17 16.06 -14.45 -12.85
C GLU A 17 16.57 -13.00 -12.77
N LYS A 18 16.09 -12.11 -13.64
CA LYS A 18 16.54 -10.72 -13.72
C LYS A 18 15.43 -9.79 -14.23
N GLY A 19 15.68 -8.50 -14.09
CA GLY A 19 14.78 -7.46 -14.60
C GLY A 19 15.51 -6.15 -14.88
N LYS A 20 14.88 -5.27 -15.68
CA LYS A 20 15.30 -3.87 -15.89
C LYS A 20 14.08 -3.00 -16.14
N GLY A 21 13.87 -1.99 -15.31
CA GLY A 21 12.66 -1.18 -15.38
C GLY A 21 11.41 -2.03 -15.18
N SER A 22 10.50 -2.01 -16.14
CA SER A 22 9.27 -2.83 -16.15
C SER A 22 9.40 -4.13 -16.95
N LEU A 23 10.61 -4.54 -17.33
CA LEU A 23 10.87 -5.80 -18.01
C LEU A 23 11.45 -6.82 -17.02
N LEU A 24 10.97 -8.07 -17.11
CA LEU A 24 11.48 -9.22 -16.39
C LEU A 24 11.87 -10.32 -17.38
N TRP A 25 12.86 -11.13 -17.01
CA TRP A 25 13.25 -12.34 -17.76
C TRP A 25 13.24 -13.54 -16.84
N ASP A 26 12.65 -14.63 -17.30
CA ASP A 26 12.69 -15.89 -16.60
C ASP A 26 14.00 -16.66 -16.88
N VAL A 27 14.17 -17.79 -16.20
CA VAL A 27 15.37 -18.66 -16.34
C VAL A 27 15.52 -19.28 -17.73
N GLU A 28 14.48 -19.24 -18.57
CA GLU A 28 14.51 -19.70 -19.97
C GLU A 28 14.83 -18.54 -20.94
N GLY A 29 14.94 -17.31 -20.40
CA GLY A 29 15.26 -16.11 -21.17
C GLY A 29 14.03 -15.45 -21.80
N LYS A 30 12.81 -15.90 -21.51
CA LYS A 30 11.58 -15.26 -21.98
C LYS A 30 11.37 -13.92 -21.28
N GLU A 31 11.02 -12.91 -22.07
CA GLU A 31 10.73 -11.55 -21.60
C GLU A 31 9.27 -11.36 -21.21
N TYR A 32 9.05 -10.56 -20.17
CA TYR A 32 7.74 -10.18 -19.67
C TYR A 32 7.67 -8.69 -19.36
N ILE A 33 6.53 -8.06 -19.62
CA ILE A 33 6.21 -6.71 -19.12
C ILE A 33 5.52 -6.88 -17.76
N ASP A 34 6.11 -6.27 -16.73
CA ASP A 34 5.62 -6.37 -15.35
C ASP A 34 4.61 -5.25 -15.05
N LEU A 35 3.33 -5.62 -14.96
CA LEU A 35 2.27 -4.76 -14.46
C LEU A 35 1.93 -5.02 -12.99
N GLY A 36 2.80 -5.71 -12.25
CA GLY A 36 2.60 -6.06 -10.83
C GLY A 36 3.58 -5.40 -9.89
N SER A 37 4.83 -5.14 -10.32
CA SER A 37 5.91 -4.52 -9.54
C SER A 37 6.09 -5.12 -8.14
N GLY A 38 5.98 -6.46 -7.99
CA GLY A 38 6.06 -7.11 -6.68
C GLY A 38 4.96 -6.67 -5.70
N ILE A 39 3.75 -6.45 -6.19
CA ILE A 39 2.58 -5.88 -5.48
C ILE A 39 2.80 -4.39 -5.15
N GLY A 40 3.21 -3.62 -6.16
CA GLY A 40 3.41 -2.17 -6.06
C GLY A 40 4.63 -1.74 -5.24
N VAL A 41 5.66 -2.59 -5.18
CA VAL A 41 6.86 -2.38 -4.36
C VAL A 41 7.99 -1.73 -5.14
N THR A 42 8.35 -2.24 -6.31
CA THR A 42 9.42 -1.65 -7.15
C THR A 42 8.90 -0.40 -7.87
N ALA A 43 8.83 0.72 -7.12
CA ALA A 43 8.17 1.94 -7.57
C ALA A 43 8.75 2.50 -8.87
N PHE A 44 10.06 2.43 -9.06
CA PHE A 44 10.78 2.85 -10.28
C PHE A 44 11.26 1.66 -11.14
N GLY A 45 10.68 0.48 -10.93
CA GLY A 45 11.04 -0.75 -11.64
C GLY A 45 12.24 -1.46 -11.03
N VAL A 46 12.64 -2.56 -11.69
CA VAL A 46 13.78 -3.37 -11.28
C VAL A 46 15.07 -2.75 -11.80
N ASP A 47 16.16 -2.82 -11.01
CA ASP A 47 17.49 -2.34 -11.37
C ASP A 47 17.48 -0.88 -11.86
N ASP A 48 16.80 0.00 -11.12
CA ASP A 48 16.85 1.45 -11.31
C ASP A 48 18.22 1.98 -10.90
N ASP A 49 18.91 2.69 -11.81
CA ASP A 49 20.32 3.03 -11.63
C ASP A 49 20.55 3.91 -10.40
N GLU A 50 19.72 4.94 -10.17
CA GLU A 50 19.85 5.85 -9.01
C GLU A 50 19.63 5.12 -7.69
N TRP A 51 18.63 4.23 -7.65
CA TRP A 51 18.33 3.41 -6.50
C TRP A 51 19.47 2.42 -6.22
N THR A 52 19.97 1.72 -7.25
CA THR A 52 21.06 0.75 -7.15
C THR A 52 22.36 1.37 -6.67
N ASP A 53 22.70 2.56 -7.19
CA ASP A 53 23.89 3.32 -6.79
C ASP A 53 23.79 3.76 -5.32
N ALA A 54 22.63 4.28 -4.89
CA ALA A 54 22.42 4.71 -3.50
C ALA A 54 22.52 3.55 -2.52
N VAL A 55 21.91 2.41 -2.83
CA VAL A 55 21.95 1.17 -2.04
C VAL A 55 23.39 0.65 -1.93
N THR A 56 24.08 0.56 -3.07
CA THR A 56 25.48 0.10 -3.13
C THR A 56 26.39 1.00 -2.32
N LYS A 57 26.32 2.30 -2.51
CA LYS A 57 27.10 3.29 -1.76
C LYS A 57 26.85 3.18 -0.26
N GLN A 58 25.59 3.10 0.16
CA GLN A 58 25.25 3.02 1.57
C GLN A 58 25.68 1.69 2.21
N SER A 59 25.61 0.57 1.47
CA SER A 59 26.06 -0.74 1.96
C SER A 59 27.55 -0.77 2.28
N HIS A 60 28.36 -0.02 1.54
CA HIS A 60 29.80 0.15 1.81
C HIS A 60 30.10 1.14 2.94
N ALA A 61 29.18 2.08 3.22
CA ALA A 61 29.40 3.10 4.24
C ALA A 61 28.95 2.64 5.64
N LEU A 62 27.69 2.26 5.77
CA LEU A 62 27.08 1.82 7.03
C LEU A 62 25.83 1.01 6.73
N ASN A 63 25.89 -0.31 6.89
CA ASN A 63 24.80 -1.22 6.55
C ASN A 63 23.77 -1.39 7.67
N HIS A 64 24.17 -1.23 8.93
CA HIS A 64 23.26 -1.26 10.07
C HIS A 64 23.89 -0.55 11.29
N ILE A 65 23.02 0.10 12.05
CA ILE A 65 23.30 0.60 13.40
C ILE A 65 21.96 0.64 14.14
N SER A 66 21.93 0.35 15.42
CA SER A 66 20.67 0.37 16.18
C SER A 66 20.09 1.79 16.28
N ASN A 67 18.77 1.88 16.53
CA ASN A 67 18.11 3.17 16.82
C ASN A 67 18.52 3.82 18.16
N LEU A 68 19.54 3.27 18.83
CA LEU A 68 20.25 3.92 19.93
C LEU A 68 21.21 5.01 19.44
N TYR A 69 21.50 5.06 18.16
CA TYR A 69 22.39 6.03 17.53
C TYR A 69 21.71 6.67 16.31
N TYR A 70 22.17 7.84 15.91
CA TYR A 70 21.65 8.57 14.76
C TYR A 70 22.24 8.04 13.44
N SER A 71 21.43 8.05 12.39
CA SER A 71 21.81 7.69 11.03
C SER A 71 21.38 8.78 10.05
N LEU A 72 22.31 9.33 9.27
CA LEU A 72 22.01 10.41 8.34
C LEU A 72 20.95 10.05 7.29
N PRO A 73 20.98 8.88 6.62
CA PRO A 73 19.94 8.52 5.66
C PRO A 73 18.54 8.48 6.26
N GLN A 74 18.42 7.98 7.51
CA GLN A 74 17.15 7.92 8.23
C GLN A 74 16.60 9.32 8.54
N ILE A 75 17.49 10.23 9.01
CA ILE A 75 17.13 11.61 9.32
C ILE A 75 16.64 12.34 8.06
N GLU A 76 17.35 12.16 6.94
CA GLU A 76 16.99 12.79 5.66
C GLU A 76 15.66 12.28 5.14
N LEU A 77 15.41 10.96 5.20
CA LEU A 77 14.14 10.40 4.79
C LEU A 77 12.98 10.93 5.66
N ALA A 78 13.14 10.98 6.96
CA ALA A 78 12.14 11.55 7.87
C ALA A 78 11.84 13.02 7.53
N LYS A 79 12.89 13.81 7.28
CA LYS A 79 12.78 15.22 6.89
C LYS A 79 12.00 15.39 5.57
N GLN A 80 12.32 14.59 4.54
CA GLN A 80 11.61 14.63 3.25
C GLN A 80 10.13 14.25 3.41
N LEU A 81 9.82 13.19 4.15
CA LEU A 81 8.45 12.75 4.41
C LEU A 81 7.65 13.84 5.15
N CYS A 82 8.21 14.40 6.23
CA CYS A 82 7.55 15.47 6.98
C CYS A 82 7.33 16.72 6.12
N ALA A 83 8.34 17.14 5.35
CA ALA A 83 8.24 18.32 4.49
C ALA A 83 7.16 18.20 3.40
N LYS A 84 7.03 17.02 2.79
CA LYS A 84 6.06 16.77 1.70
C LYS A 84 4.63 16.51 2.20
N THR A 85 4.43 16.16 3.48
CA THR A 85 3.13 15.78 4.04
C THR A 85 2.57 16.76 5.06
N GLY A 86 3.40 17.63 5.64
CA GLY A 86 3.03 18.45 6.80
C GLY A 86 3.05 17.69 8.13
N MET A 87 3.26 16.37 8.11
CA MET A 87 3.45 15.56 9.31
C MET A 87 4.68 16.01 10.10
N LYS A 88 4.75 15.69 11.39
CA LYS A 88 5.77 16.22 12.30
C LYS A 88 6.84 15.23 12.67
N LYS A 89 6.49 13.95 12.80
CA LYS A 89 7.43 12.87 13.15
C LYS A 89 7.15 11.60 12.41
N VAL A 90 8.19 10.78 12.29
CA VAL A 90 8.13 9.46 11.64
C VAL A 90 8.74 8.42 12.57
N PHE A 91 8.04 7.30 12.74
CA PHE A 91 8.59 6.05 13.23
C PHE A 91 8.83 5.12 12.07
N PHE A 92 10.03 4.57 11.91
CA PHE A 92 10.36 3.62 10.86
C PHE A 92 10.24 2.17 11.34
N SER A 93 9.69 1.32 10.50
CA SER A 93 9.54 -0.13 10.67
C SER A 93 10.04 -0.88 9.44
N ASN A 94 9.70 -2.18 9.30
CA ASN A 94 10.22 -3.01 8.21
C ASN A 94 9.13 -3.48 7.22
N SER A 95 7.87 -3.27 7.57
CA SER A 95 6.73 -3.76 6.78
C SER A 95 5.48 -2.90 7.01
N GLY A 96 4.48 -3.05 6.12
CA GLY A 96 3.19 -2.40 6.30
C GLY A 96 2.45 -2.89 7.56
N ALA A 97 2.55 -4.19 7.88
CA ALA A 97 1.95 -4.71 9.10
C ALA A 97 2.55 -4.06 10.36
N GLU A 98 3.88 -3.92 10.43
CA GLU A 98 4.53 -3.23 11.55
C GLU A 98 4.17 -1.74 11.62
N SER A 99 4.02 -1.08 10.46
CA SER A 99 3.57 0.32 10.42
C SER A 99 2.14 0.46 10.96
N ASN A 100 1.26 -0.46 10.60
CA ASN A 100 -0.11 -0.50 11.10
C ASN A 100 -0.19 -0.88 12.58
N GLU A 101 0.64 -1.81 13.07
CA GLU A 101 0.80 -2.09 14.52
C GLU A 101 1.19 -0.82 15.29
N CYS A 102 2.14 -0.05 14.75
CA CYS A 102 2.55 1.22 15.33
C CYS A 102 1.40 2.24 15.37
N ALA A 103 0.63 2.38 14.28
CA ALA A 103 -0.51 3.28 14.18
C ALA A 103 -1.60 2.91 15.21
N ILE A 104 -1.97 1.64 15.30
CA ILE A 104 -2.97 1.12 16.25
C ILE A 104 -2.50 1.33 17.70
N LYS A 105 -1.24 1.01 18.01
CA LYS A 105 -0.66 1.24 19.34
C LYS A 105 -0.64 2.72 19.72
N ALA A 106 -0.27 3.61 18.79
CA ALA A 106 -0.26 5.05 19.02
C ALA A 106 -1.68 5.57 19.31
N ALA A 107 -2.70 5.11 18.56
CA ALA A 107 -4.08 5.50 18.78
C ALA A 107 -4.58 5.06 20.17
N ARG A 108 -4.34 3.81 20.53
CA ARG A 108 -4.72 3.27 21.85
C ARG A 108 -4.00 4.00 22.99
N LYS A 109 -2.69 4.28 22.81
CA LYS A 109 -1.92 5.01 23.82
C LYS A 109 -2.41 6.44 23.99
N TYR A 110 -2.65 7.18 22.90
CA TYR A 110 -3.22 8.53 22.95
C TYR A 110 -4.52 8.55 23.76
N SER A 111 -5.41 7.62 23.43
CA SER A 111 -6.71 7.53 24.10
C SER A 111 -6.57 7.18 25.59
N HIS A 112 -5.70 6.22 25.92
CA HIS A 112 -5.46 5.83 27.31
C HIS A 112 -4.84 6.96 28.13
N ASP A 113 -3.82 7.65 27.58
CA ASP A 113 -3.15 8.76 28.27
C ASP A 113 -4.11 9.92 28.57
N LYS A 114 -5.10 10.13 27.69
CA LYS A 114 -6.03 11.26 27.83
C LYS A 114 -7.32 10.93 28.57
N TYR A 115 -7.85 9.72 28.41
CA TYR A 115 -9.18 9.32 28.87
C TYR A 115 -9.16 8.15 29.89
N GLY A 116 -8.01 7.51 30.10
CA GLY A 116 -7.92 6.30 30.90
C GLY A 116 -8.39 5.03 30.13
N GLU A 117 -8.83 4.04 30.90
CA GLU A 117 -9.28 2.75 30.38
C GLU A 117 -10.65 2.82 29.67
N GLY A 118 -10.93 1.82 28.82
CA GLY A 118 -12.24 1.61 28.20
C GLY A 118 -12.42 2.22 26.81
N ARG A 119 -11.56 3.14 26.38
CA ARG A 119 -11.62 3.78 25.05
C ARG A 119 -10.44 3.34 24.18
N HIS A 120 -10.55 2.15 23.57
CA HIS A 120 -9.46 1.49 22.84
C HIS A 120 -9.90 0.81 21.53
N VAL A 121 -11.17 0.92 21.18
CA VAL A 121 -11.72 0.31 19.96
C VAL A 121 -11.31 1.09 18.73
N VAL A 122 -10.89 0.38 17.70
CA VAL A 122 -10.58 0.93 16.37
C VAL A 122 -11.65 0.42 15.40
N VAL A 123 -12.33 1.36 14.73
CA VAL A 123 -13.24 1.03 13.63
C VAL A 123 -12.40 0.82 12.37
N THR A 124 -12.65 -0.27 11.63
CA THR A 124 -12.05 -0.56 10.33
C THR A 124 -13.14 -0.90 9.32
N LEU A 125 -12.78 -1.05 8.05
CA LEU A 125 -13.77 -1.27 7.00
C LEU A 125 -13.85 -2.76 6.60
N VAL A 126 -15.06 -3.23 6.33
CA VAL A 126 -15.26 -4.52 5.66
C VAL A 126 -14.49 -4.55 4.34
N ASN A 127 -13.89 -5.66 4.00
CA ASN A 127 -12.97 -5.85 2.87
C ASN A 127 -11.60 -5.16 2.98
N SER A 128 -11.29 -4.49 4.09
CA SER A 128 -9.95 -3.94 4.30
C SER A 128 -8.88 -5.01 4.44
N PHE A 129 -7.61 -4.60 4.27
CA PHE A 129 -6.45 -5.44 4.52
C PHE A 129 -5.33 -4.62 5.17
N HIS A 130 -5.01 -4.91 6.43
CA HIS A 130 -4.03 -4.13 7.21
C HIS A 130 -2.77 -4.91 7.60
N GLY A 131 -2.72 -6.22 7.33
CA GLY A 131 -1.54 -7.04 7.56
C GLY A 131 -1.84 -8.46 8.02
N ARG A 132 -0.77 -9.20 8.38
CA ARG A 132 -0.80 -10.62 8.78
C ARG A 132 -0.31 -10.87 10.21
N THR A 133 0.07 -9.85 10.97
CA THR A 133 0.30 -9.99 12.42
C THR A 133 -1.05 -10.17 13.12
N ILE A 134 -1.05 -10.73 14.32
CA ILE A 134 -2.32 -11.04 15.01
C ILE A 134 -3.21 -9.79 15.16
N THR A 135 -2.63 -8.63 15.53
CA THR A 135 -3.42 -7.40 15.69
C THR A 135 -3.87 -6.82 14.35
N THR A 136 -2.98 -6.73 13.36
CA THR A 136 -3.37 -6.22 12.03
C THR A 136 -4.30 -7.19 11.29
N LEU A 137 -4.22 -8.49 11.59
CA LEU A 137 -5.17 -9.49 11.11
C LEU A 137 -6.56 -9.27 11.74
N SER A 138 -6.61 -8.95 13.04
CA SER A 138 -7.86 -8.57 13.72
C SER A 138 -8.47 -7.30 13.15
N ALA A 139 -7.64 -6.34 12.71
CA ALA A 139 -8.07 -5.11 12.06
C ALA A 139 -8.55 -5.32 10.61
N THR A 140 -8.12 -6.40 9.95
CA THR A 140 -8.45 -6.72 8.56
C THR A 140 -9.91 -7.20 8.46
N GLY A 141 -10.75 -6.49 7.70
CA GLY A 141 -12.19 -6.75 7.59
C GLY A 141 -12.58 -7.83 6.58
N GLN A 142 -11.87 -8.97 6.56
CA GLN A 142 -12.12 -10.08 5.65
C GLN A 142 -12.17 -11.41 6.40
N ASP A 143 -13.36 -11.99 6.55
CA ASP A 143 -13.62 -13.22 7.31
C ASP A 143 -12.79 -14.43 6.85
N VAL A 144 -12.39 -14.46 5.59
CA VAL A 144 -11.54 -15.54 5.04
C VAL A 144 -10.19 -15.63 5.77
N PHE A 145 -9.72 -14.57 6.39
CA PHE A 145 -8.49 -14.54 7.17
C PHE A 145 -8.69 -14.81 8.67
N HIS A 146 -9.95 -14.85 9.16
CA HIS A 146 -10.30 -15.02 10.56
C HIS A 146 -10.69 -16.47 10.93
N GLN A 147 -10.32 -17.46 10.13
CA GLN A 147 -10.75 -18.86 10.32
C GLN A 147 -9.86 -19.66 11.31
N HIS A 148 -8.62 -19.17 11.52
CA HIS A 148 -7.62 -19.84 12.35
C HIS A 148 -7.00 -18.85 13.33
N PHE A 149 -5.97 -19.05 14.00
CA PHE A 149 -5.15 -18.08 14.76
C PHE A 149 -5.85 -17.44 15.97
N PHE A 150 -6.86 -18.10 16.53
CA PHE A 150 -7.52 -17.66 17.78
C PHE A 150 -6.59 -17.79 19.00
N PRO A 151 -6.68 -16.90 20.02
CA PRO A 151 -7.59 -15.76 20.10
C PRO A 151 -7.06 -14.56 19.31
N PHE A 152 -7.98 -13.79 18.72
CA PHE A 152 -7.66 -12.52 18.06
C PHE A 152 -7.52 -11.39 19.08
N THR A 153 -6.80 -10.32 18.69
CA THR A 153 -6.73 -9.08 19.47
C THR A 153 -8.11 -8.42 19.49
N GLU A 154 -8.64 -8.16 20.67
CA GLU A 154 -9.93 -7.49 20.88
C GLU A 154 -9.86 -5.98 20.55
N GLY A 155 -11.04 -5.35 20.43
CA GLY A 155 -11.20 -3.92 20.23
C GLY A 155 -11.15 -3.49 18.76
N PHE A 156 -11.79 -4.26 17.88
CA PHE A 156 -12.04 -3.89 16.48
C PHE A 156 -13.52 -4.01 16.14
N ILE A 157 -14.03 -3.05 15.37
CA ILE A 157 -15.38 -3.06 14.79
C ILE A 157 -15.21 -2.86 13.27
N HIS A 158 -15.83 -3.75 12.49
CA HIS A 158 -15.83 -3.63 11.02
C HIS A 158 -17.14 -3.04 10.55
N THR A 159 -17.07 -1.95 9.74
CA THR A 159 -18.24 -1.28 9.14
C THR A 159 -18.14 -1.31 7.61
N PRO A 160 -19.26 -1.33 6.87
CA PRO A 160 -19.22 -1.27 5.41
C PRO A 160 -18.49 -0.02 4.90
N ALA A 161 -17.68 -0.19 3.83
CA ALA A 161 -17.08 0.94 3.13
C ALA A 161 -18.15 1.72 2.37
N ASN A 162 -18.00 3.05 2.28
CA ASN A 162 -18.88 3.99 1.59
C ASN A 162 -20.34 4.02 2.12
N ASP A 163 -20.57 3.51 3.33
CA ASP A 163 -21.82 3.64 4.07
C ASP A 163 -21.62 4.60 5.25
N ILE A 164 -21.97 5.87 5.03
CA ILE A 164 -21.78 6.96 6.01
C ILE A 164 -22.55 6.64 7.29
N ASP A 165 -23.82 6.25 7.19
CA ASP A 165 -24.68 6.03 8.35
C ASP A 165 -24.17 4.87 9.23
N ALA A 166 -23.77 3.79 8.59
CA ALA A 166 -23.18 2.65 9.30
C ALA A 166 -21.86 3.02 9.99
N ALA A 167 -21.00 3.81 9.32
CA ALA A 167 -19.74 4.24 9.87
C ALA A 167 -19.92 5.22 11.04
N LEU A 168 -20.80 6.21 10.91
CA LEU A 168 -21.10 7.14 12.01
C LEU A 168 -21.70 6.42 13.21
N LYS A 169 -22.59 5.46 13.00
CA LYS A 169 -23.13 4.61 14.06
C LYS A 169 -22.06 3.79 14.78
N ALA A 170 -21.08 3.27 14.04
CA ALA A 170 -19.94 2.55 14.65
C ALA A 170 -19.04 3.49 15.47
N LEU A 171 -18.82 4.71 14.97
CA LEU A 171 -18.03 5.75 15.64
C LEU A 171 -18.72 6.34 16.88
N ASP A 172 -20.04 6.30 16.96
CA ASP A 172 -20.81 6.79 18.12
C ASP A 172 -20.61 5.91 19.39
N ASN A 173 -19.98 4.74 19.25
CA ASN A 173 -19.65 3.90 20.40
C ASN A 173 -18.57 4.58 21.27
N PRO A 174 -18.83 4.81 22.58
CA PRO A 174 -17.92 5.55 23.48
C PRO A 174 -16.56 4.86 23.68
N ALA A 175 -16.46 3.55 23.39
CA ALA A 175 -15.19 2.82 23.46
C ALA A 175 -14.28 3.09 22.24
N VAL A 176 -14.76 3.77 21.20
CA VAL A 176 -13.98 4.01 19.98
C VAL A 176 -12.98 5.13 20.18
N CYS A 177 -11.70 4.84 19.86
CA CYS A 177 -10.61 5.81 19.87
C CYS A 177 -10.15 6.24 18.49
N ALA A 178 -10.43 5.45 17.45
CA ALA A 178 -9.96 5.74 16.09
C ALA A 178 -10.80 5.03 15.03
N ILE A 179 -10.73 5.58 13.80
CA ILE A 179 -11.07 4.88 12.56
C ILE A 179 -9.79 4.66 11.74
N MET A 180 -9.65 3.48 11.14
CA MET A 180 -8.55 3.13 10.24
C MET A 180 -9.09 2.69 8.89
N MET A 181 -8.56 3.26 7.80
CA MET A 181 -9.03 2.98 6.44
C MET A 181 -7.93 3.10 5.39
N GLU A 182 -8.03 2.29 4.34
CA GLU A 182 -7.29 2.44 3.09
C GLU A 182 -8.05 3.40 2.17
N PRO A 183 -7.43 4.41 1.54
CA PRO A 183 -8.11 5.25 0.53
C PRO A 183 -8.63 4.46 -0.67
N ILE A 184 -7.95 3.36 -1.01
CA ILE A 184 -8.40 2.33 -1.96
C ILE A 184 -8.14 0.98 -1.31
N GLN A 185 -9.17 0.19 -1.10
CA GLN A 185 -9.04 -1.17 -0.58
C GLN A 185 -8.35 -2.06 -1.62
N GLY A 186 -7.04 -2.24 -1.47
CA GLY A 186 -6.21 -2.93 -2.48
C GLY A 186 -6.54 -4.40 -2.62
N GLU A 187 -6.44 -5.15 -1.54
CA GLU A 187 -6.77 -6.59 -1.49
C GLU A 187 -8.29 -6.81 -1.51
N GLY A 188 -9.07 -5.79 -1.21
CA GLY A 188 -10.54 -5.78 -1.28
C GLY A 188 -11.12 -5.72 -2.69
N GLY A 189 -10.28 -5.68 -3.73
CA GLY A 189 -10.71 -5.62 -5.14
C GLY A 189 -10.45 -4.30 -5.83
N VAL A 190 -9.46 -3.54 -5.39
CA VAL A 190 -9.12 -2.19 -5.87
C VAL A 190 -10.36 -1.29 -5.86
N MET A 191 -10.93 -1.12 -4.67
CA MET A 191 -12.17 -0.37 -4.44
C MET A 191 -11.85 0.98 -3.78
N PRO A 192 -11.91 2.10 -4.52
CA PRO A 192 -11.75 3.44 -3.96
C PRO A 192 -12.87 3.75 -2.95
N LEU A 193 -12.51 4.45 -1.90
CA LEU A 193 -13.50 5.08 -1.03
C LEU A 193 -14.05 6.35 -1.70
N ASP A 194 -15.33 6.65 -1.43
CA ASP A 194 -15.96 7.87 -1.88
C ASP A 194 -15.43 9.06 -1.07
N LYS A 195 -15.14 10.15 -1.77
CA LYS A 195 -14.63 11.37 -1.13
C LYS A 195 -15.56 11.90 -0.04
N GLU A 196 -16.87 11.88 -0.30
CA GLU A 196 -17.89 12.28 0.66
C GLU A 196 -17.85 11.41 1.92
N PHE A 197 -17.73 10.08 1.76
CA PHE A 197 -17.59 9.16 2.87
C PHE A 197 -16.36 9.48 3.72
N VAL A 198 -15.19 9.59 3.09
CA VAL A 198 -13.92 9.85 3.79
C VAL A 198 -13.98 11.18 4.55
N GLN A 199 -14.54 12.22 3.94
CA GLN A 199 -14.69 13.54 4.56
C GLN A 199 -15.69 13.53 5.74
N ALA A 200 -16.83 12.85 5.58
CA ALA A 200 -17.86 12.75 6.62
C ALA A 200 -17.33 12.03 7.87
N VAL A 201 -16.70 10.86 7.69
CA VAL A 201 -16.16 10.08 8.82
C VAL A 201 -14.97 10.78 9.49
N THR A 202 -14.11 11.46 8.71
CA THR A 202 -13.01 12.26 9.26
C THR A 202 -13.52 13.41 10.10
N LYS A 203 -14.50 14.16 9.61
CA LYS A 203 -15.11 15.26 10.33
C LYS A 203 -15.72 14.78 11.65
N TYR A 204 -16.54 13.74 11.60
CA TYR A 204 -17.16 13.17 12.79
C TYR A 204 -16.11 12.70 13.83
N ALA A 205 -15.10 11.96 13.37
CA ALA A 205 -14.03 11.48 14.24
C ALA A 205 -13.31 12.64 14.96
N HIS A 206 -12.96 13.70 14.24
CA HIS A 206 -12.29 14.87 14.83
C HIS A 206 -13.19 15.63 15.82
N GLU A 207 -14.51 15.79 15.53
CA GLU A 207 -15.46 16.43 16.43
C GLU A 207 -15.63 15.66 17.76
N HIS A 208 -15.35 14.35 17.77
CA HIS A 208 -15.44 13.48 18.95
C HIS A 208 -14.07 13.09 19.52
N ASP A 209 -13.00 13.77 19.10
CA ASP A 209 -11.60 13.48 19.46
C ASP A 209 -11.21 12.00 19.25
N GLN A 210 -11.76 11.40 18.21
CA GLN A 210 -11.32 10.12 17.67
C GLN A 210 -10.25 10.36 16.60
N LEU A 211 -9.30 9.44 16.49
CA LEU A 211 -8.18 9.58 15.56
C LEU A 211 -8.52 9.01 14.19
N VAL A 212 -7.98 9.64 13.15
CA VAL A 212 -8.07 9.17 11.77
C VAL A 212 -6.73 8.58 11.35
N LEU A 213 -6.69 7.24 11.17
CA LEU A 213 -5.53 6.47 10.74
C LEU A 213 -5.71 6.10 9.27
N ILE A 214 -4.79 6.54 8.41
CA ILE A 214 -4.85 6.22 6.98
C ILE A 214 -3.75 5.21 6.64
N ASP A 215 -4.17 4.05 6.15
CA ASP A 215 -3.29 3.02 5.63
C ASP A 215 -2.95 3.30 4.16
N GLU A 216 -1.77 3.87 3.95
CA GLU A 216 -1.17 4.18 2.64
C GLU A 216 -0.13 3.14 2.20
N VAL A 217 -0.16 1.96 2.78
CA VAL A 217 0.80 0.88 2.47
C VAL A 217 0.77 0.50 0.99
N GLN A 218 -0.41 0.48 0.37
CA GLN A 218 -0.52 0.17 -1.06
C GLN A 218 -0.82 1.40 -1.92
N THR A 219 -1.50 2.40 -1.40
CA THR A 219 -1.94 3.61 -2.12
C THR A 219 -0.89 4.72 -2.16
N GLY A 220 0.06 4.68 -1.23
CA GLY A 220 1.08 5.71 -1.06
C GLY A 220 2.25 5.66 -2.03
N ASN A 221 3.23 6.51 -1.75
CA ASN A 221 4.51 6.59 -2.46
C ASN A 221 4.35 6.83 -3.97
N GLY A 222 3.41 7.71 -4.36
CA GLY A 222 3.16 8.11 -5.74
C GLY A 222 2.17 7.25 -6.53
N ARG A 223 1.75 6.09 -5.99
CA ARG A 223 0.95 5.07 -6.69
C ARG A 223 -0.34 5.61 -7.30
N THR A 224 -1.01 6.52 -6.62
CA THR A 224 -2.30 7.09 -7.04
C THR A 224 -2.17 8.45 -7.75
N GLY A 225 -0.93 8.90 -8.02
CA GLY A 225 -0.65 10.21 -8.62
C GLY A 225 -0.59 11.36 -7.60
N SER A 226 -0.47 11.04 -6.32
CA SER A 226 -0.07 11.94 -5.23
C SER A 226 0.91 11.20 -4.34
N LEU A 227 1.68 11.90 -3.49
CA LEU A 227 2.60 11.22 -2.57
C LEU A 227 1.84 10.22 -1.72
N TYR A 228 0.72 10.66 -1.13
CA TYR A 228 -0.25 9.81 -0.44
C TYR A 228 -1.66 10.10 -0.95
N ALA A 229 -2.47 9.06 -1.11
CA ALA A 229 -3.81 9.17 -1.69
C ALA A 229 -4.74 10.07 -0.87
N TYR A 230 -4.61 10.11 0.47
CA TYR A 230 -5.44 10.96 1.33
C TYR A 230 -5.42 12.44 0.92
N GLN A 231 -4.32 12.91 0.30
CA GLN A 231 -4.19 14.28 -0.18
C GLN A 231 -5.24 14.64 -1.26
N GLN A 232 -5.73 13.64 -2.00
CA GLN A 232 -6.77 13.83 -3.03
C GLN A 232 -8.18 13.88 -2.43
N PHE A 233 -8.36 13.40 -1.20
CA PHE A 233 -9.64 13.45 -0.48
C PHE A 233 -9.83 14.76 0.27
N GLY A 234 -8.77 15.55 0.47
CA GLY A 234 -8.84 16.85 1.16
C GLY A 234 -9.09 16.69 2.66
N ILE A 235 -8.49 15.69 3.29
CA ILE A 235 -8.54 15.44 4.72
C ILE A 235 -7.16 15.62 5.36
N GLU A 236 -7.13 15.81 6.67
CA GLU A 236 -5.92 15.86 7.49
C GLU A 236 -5.92 14.69 8.49
N PRO A 237 -5.25 13.57 8.18
CA PRO A 237 -5.20 12.43 9.09
C PRO A 237 -4.31 12.70 10.30
N ASP A 238 -4.57 11.99 11.41
CA ASP A 238 -3.73 12.04 12.61
C ASP A 238 -2.49 11.16 12.46
N VAL A 239 -2.63 10.03 11.79
CA VAL A 239 -1.56 9.04 11.55
C VAL A 239 -1.66 8.51 10.14
N VAL A 240 -0.52 8.37 9.48
CA VAL A 240 -0.40 7.73 8.16
C VAL A 240 0.59 6.58 8.24
N SER A 241 0.20 5.37 7.88
CA SER A 241 1.10 4.23 7.73
C SER A 241 1.46 4.01 6.26
N THR A 242 2.71 3.67 5.99
CA THR A 242 3.21 3.41 4.63
C THR A 242 4.28 2.33 4.62
N ALA A 243 4.50 1.70 3.47
CA ALA A 243 5.54 0.70 3.22
C ALA A 243 5.70 0.46 1.71
N LYS A 244 5.85 -0.80 1.26
CA LYS A 244 5.93 -1.22 -0.15
C LYS A 244 6.84 -0.32 -0.98
N GLY A 245 6.27 0.58 -1.79
CA GLY A 245 7.02 1.48 -2.66
C GLY A 245 7.96 2.47 -1.94
N LEU A 246 7.89 2.59 -0.61
CA LEU A 246 8.69 3.54 0.16
C LEU A 246 10.20 3.37 -0.06
N ALA A 247 10.70 2.13 -0.04
CA ALA A 247 12.12 1.84 -0.26
C ALA A 247 12.39 1.09 -1.58
N GLY A 248 11.42 1.05 -2.51
CA GLY A 248 11.61 0.60 -3.89
C GLY A 248 12.06 -0.85 -4.08
N GLY A 249 11.90 -1.72 -3.09
CA GLY A 249 12.31 -3.14 -3.13
C GLY A 249 12.92 -3.66 -1.84
N LEU A 250 13.43 -2.77 -0.97
CA LEU A 250 13.94 -3.16 0.35
C LEU A 250 12.83 -3.10 1.42
N PRO A 251 12.90 -3.99 2.44
CA PRO A 251 11.92 -4.02 3.52
C PRO A 251 11.97 -2.73 4.35
N MET A 252 10.95 -1.90 4.23
CA MET A 252 10.78 -0.68 5.01
C MET A 252 9.30 -0.33 5.14
N GLY A 253 8.95 0.13 6.33
CA GLY A 253 7.68 0.77 6.62
C GLY A 253 7.90 2.05 7.42
N ALA A 254 6.88 2.88 7.47
CA ALA A 254 6.90 4.10 8.28
C ALA A 254 5.49 4.42 8.79
N THR A 255 5.46 5.04 9.97
CA THR A 255 4.25 5.60 10.56
C THR A 255 4.51 7.08 10.83
N LEU A 256 3.74 7.94 10.17
CA LEU A 256 3.86 9.39 10.26
C LEU A 256 2.80 9.93 11.22
N PHE A 257 3.18 10.91 12.02
CA PHE A 257 2.37 11.53 13.06
C PHE A 257 2.18 13.02 12.80
N ASN A 258 0.94 13.50 12.94
CA ASN A 258 0.64 14.93 12.88
C ASN A 258 1.08 15.68 14.17
N GLU A 259 0.77 16.97 14.29
CA GLU A 259 1.08 17.81 15.45
C GLU A 259 0.54 17.22 16.75
N LYS A 260 -0.69 16.71 16.74
CA LYS A 260 -1.38 16.11 17.89
C LYS A 260 -0.71 14.84 18.39
N MET A 261 -0.18 14.03 17.47
CA MET A 261 0.33 12.69 17.75
C MET A 261 1.85 12.61 17.90
N GLN A 262 2.60 13.66 17.58
CA GLN A 262 4.07 13.64 17.44
C GLN A 262 4.85 13.21 18.70
N TYR A 263 4.26 13.29 19.89
CA TYR A 263 4.89 12.91 21.16
C TYR A 263 4.17 11.76 21.89
N VAL A 264 3.20 11.15 21.27
CA VAL A 264 2.42 10.05 21.87
C VAL A 264 3.30 8.83 22.19
N LEU A 265 4.21 8.48 21.28
CA LEU A 265 5.18 7.39 21.54
C LEU A 265 6.46 7.98 22.10
N ASN A 266 6.71 7.76 23.39
CA ASN A 266 7.93 8.12 24.08
C ASN A 266 8.93 6.95 24.13
N ALA A 267 10.13 7.18 24.66
CA ALA A 267 11.17 6.17 24.79
C ALA A 267 10.65 4.95 25.56
N GLY A 268 10.83 3.76 24.99
CA GLY A 268 10.37 2.49 25.56
C GLY A 268 8.93 2.08 25.16
N ALA A 269 8.10 2.98 24.65
CA ALA A 269 6.72 2.65 24.28
C ALA A 269 6.62 1.78 23.03
N HIS A 270 7.53 1.97 22.08
CA HIS A 270 7.60 1.19 20.83
C HIS A 270 9.01 1.19 20.27
N ALA A 271 9.45 0.10 19.64
CA ALA A 271 10.79 -0.02 19.09
C ALA A 271 10.87 -1.09 18.01
N THR A 272 11.96 -1.09 17.26
CA THR A 272 12.31 -2.09 16.24
C THR A 272 13.83 -2.15 16.09
N THR A 273 14.38 -3.33 15.84
CA THR A 273 15.82 -3.50 15.61
C THR A 273 16.25 -2.95 14.25
N PHE A 274 15.51 -3.24 13.20
CA PHE A 274 15.88 -2.92 11.81
C PHE A 274 15.17 -1.69 11.23
N GLY A 275 14.13 -1.18 11.87
CA GLY A 275 13.36 -0.04 11.35
C GLY A 275 14.24 1.20 11.18
N GLY A 276 14.17 1.83 10.01
CA GLY A 276 15.05 2.93 9.64
C GLY A 276 16.46 2.50 9.27
N ASN A 277 16.66 1.22 8.89
CA ASN A 277 17.95 0.71 8.42
C ASN A 277 18.59 1.70 7.42
N PRO A 278 19.89 2.03 7.55
CA PRO A 278 20.55 3.02 6.68
C PRO A 278 20.47 2.73 5.20
N ILE A 279 20.57 1.45 4.78
CA ILE A 279 20.48 1.05 3.38
C ILE A 279 19.04 1.26 2.86
N CYS A 280 18.04 0.81 3.63
CA CYS A 280 16.64 1.00 3.28
C CYS A 280 16.26 2.49 3.24
N ALA A 281 16.80 3.30 4.16
CA ALA A 281 16.56 4.73 4.20
C ALA A 281 17.23 5.46 3.02
N ALA A 282 18.45 5.06 2.62
CA ALA A 282 19.10 5.58 1.42
C ALA A 282 18.29 5.26 0.16
N ALA A 283 17.79 4.03 0.04
CA ALA A 283 16.86 3.64 -1.01
C ALA A 283 15.58 4.50 -1.01
N GLY A 284 14.95 4.65 0.17
CA GLY A 284 13.74 5.48 0.33
C GLY A 284 13.95 6.94 -0.06
N ASN A 285 15.12 7.50 0.23
CA ASN A 285 15.49 8.87 -0.16
C ASN A 285 15.45 9.06 -1.69
N THR A 286 15.93 8.08 -2.47
CA THR A 286 15.88 8.15 -3.94
C THR A 286 14.46 8.05 -4.47
N ILE A 287 13.59 7.30 -3.81
CA ILE A 287 12.18 7.20 -4.20
C ILE A 287 11.47 8.53 -3.92
N ILE A 288 11.51 9.00 -2.68
CA ILE A 288 10.71 10.16 -2.23
C ILE A 288 11.17 11.45 -2.90
N SER A 289 12.48 11.63 -3.16
CA SER A 289 13.01 12.83 -3.83
C SER A 289 12.47 12.99 -5.25
N ARG A 290 12.29 11.89 -5.98
CA ARG A 290 11.83 11.86 -7.38
C ARG A 290 10.31 11.99 -7.56
N LEU A 291 9.52 11.90 -6.48
CA LEU A 291 8.07 12.12 -6.53
C LEU A 291 7.78 13.62 -6.58
N THR A 292 8.05 14.25 -7.73
CA THR A 292 7.74 15.64 -8.01
C THR A 292 6.29 15.79 -8.52
N PRO A 293 5.68 16.99 -8.46
CA PRO A 293 4.35 17.21 -9.01
C PRO A 293 4.20 16.76 -10.46
N GLU A 294 5.17 17.07 -11.31
CA GLU A 294 5.18 16.71 -12.74
C GLU A 294 5.24 15.18 -12.93
N PHE A 295 6.06 14.49 -12.13
CA PHE A 295 6.13 13.04 -12.16
C PHE A 295 4.79 12.40 -11.69
N LEU A 296 4.20 12.91 -10.62
CA LEU A 296 2.92 12.44 -10.11
C LEU A 296 1.77 12.67 -11.10
N ASP A 297 1.78 13.78 -11.83
CA ASP A 297 0.81 14.03 -12.91
C ASP A 297 0.99 13.05 -14.08
N SER A 298 2.23 12.64 -14.39
CA SER A 298 2.47 11.58 -15.37
C SER A 298 1.89 10.23 -14.96
N VAL A 299 1.91 9.92 -13.66
CA VAL A 299 1.29 8.70 -13.11
C VAL A 299 -0.24 8.73 -13.29
N LYS A 300 -0.88 9.88 -13.03
CA LYS A 300 -2.33 10.07 -13.29
C LYS A 300 -2.64 9.87 -14.78
N ALA A 301 -1.87 10.53 -15.66
CA ALA A 301 -2.07 10.44 -17.11
C ALA A 301 -1.98 8.99 -17.63
N LYS A 302 -1.01 8.22 -17.16
CA LYS A 302 -0.87 6.79 -17.48
C LYS A 302 -2.07 5.97 -16.99
N GLY A 303 -2.57 6.25 -15.80
CA GLY A 303 -3.76 5.60 -15.26
C GLY A 303 -5.01 5.88 -16.11
N GLU A 304 -5.23 7.13 -16.50
CA GLU A 304 -6.34 7.51 -17.36
C GLU A 304 -6.21 6.93 -18.79
N TYR A 305 -4.98 6.82 -19.31
CA TYR A 305 -4.74 6.09 -20.56
C TYR A 305 -5.22 4.65 -20.47
N VAL A 306 -4.85 3.89 -19.43
CA VAL A 306 -5.30 2.50 -19.27
C VAL A 306 -6.81 2.41 -19.16
N LYS A 307 -7.44 3.26 -18.33
CA LYS A 307 -8.91 3.30 -18.16
C LYS A 307 -9.62 3.56 -19.48
N SER A 308 -9.20 4.60 -20.22
CA SER A 308 -9.83 4.96 -21.50
C SER A 308 -9.62 3.89 -22.58
N THR A 309 -8.45 3.24 -22.62
CA THR A 309 -8.13 2.19 -23.58
C THR A 309 -8.98 0.91 -23.34
N LEU A 310 -9.26 0.59 -22.06
CA LEU A 310 -10.01 -0.61 -21.70
C LEU A 310 -11.53 -0.38 -21.67
N ALA A 311 -11.98 0.87 -21.57
CA ALA A 311 -13.40 1.20 -21.50
C ALA A 311 -14.18 0.70 -22.73
N GLY A 312 -15.27 -0.04 -22.49
CA GLY A 312 -16.15 -0.55 -23.56
C GLY A 312 -15.56 -1.69 -24.40
N LYS A 313 -14.39 -2.21 -24.06
CA LYS A 313 -13.84 -3.40 -24.73
C LYS A 313 -14.63 -4.66 -24.38
N PRO A 314 -14.78 -5.63 -25.30
CA PRO A 314 -15.48 -6.88 -25.05
C PRO A 314 -14.91 -7.61 -23.81
N GLY A 315 -15.79 -8.12 -22.96
CA GLY A 315 -15.42 -8.84 -21.75
C GLY A 315 -14.99 -7.98 -20.57
N ILE A 316 -14.88 -6.64 -20.72
CA ILE A 316 -14.53 -5.70 -19.65
C ILE A 316 -15.81 -5.02 -19.14
N ILE A 317 -16.10 -5.19 -17.85
CA ILE A 317 -17.24 -4.59 -17.16
C ILE A 317 -16.90 -3.17 -16.72
N GLY A 318 -15.69 -2.97 -16.17
CA GLY A 318 -15.24 -1.67 -15.71
C GLY A 318 -13.79 -1.65 -15.21
N VAL A 319 -13.28 -0.47 -14.99
CA VAL A 319 -11.94 -0.23 -14.41
C VAL A 319 -12.05 0.70 -13.21
N SER A 320 -11.68 0.22 -12.04
CA SER A 320 -11.66 0.97 -10.78
C SER A 320 -10.24 1.38 -10.41
N GLY A 321 -10.10 2.33 -9.47
CA GLY A 321 -8.81 2.75 -8.93
C GLY A 321 -8.38 4.15 -9.33
N MET A 322 -7.17 4.55 -8.93
CA MET A 322 -6.58 5.89 -9.15
C MET A 322 -5.11 5.75 -9.56
N GLY A 323 -4.65 6.63 -10.46
CA GLY A 323 -3.28 6.58 -10.97
C GLY A 323 -2.94 5.20 -11.53
N LEU A 324 -1.83 4.62 -11.08
CA LEU A 324 -1.38 3.29 -11.49
C LEU A 324 -1.70 2.19 -10.44
N MET A 325 -2.80 2.35 -9.71
CA MET A 325 -3.43 1.31 -8.90
C MET A 325 -4.81 1.02 -9.50
N LEU A 326 -4.90 0.03 -10.39
CA LEU A 326 -6.09 -0.24 -11.19
C LEU A 326 -6.60 -1.66 -11.01
N GLY A 327 -7.92 -1.82 -10.95
CA GLY A 327 -8.62 -3.09 -10.91
C GLY A 327 -9.58 -3.22 -12.10
N ILE A 328 -9.36 -4.20 -12.94
CA ILE A 328 -10.18 -4.48 -14.14
C ILE A 328 -11.19 -5.56 -13.78
N GLU A 329 -12.46 -5.22 -13.84
CA GLU A 329 -13.57 -6.14 -13.67
C GLU A 329 -13.95 -6.73 -15.01
N THR A 330 -14.03 -8.07 -15.08
CA THR A 330 -14.24 -8.80 -16.34
C THR A 330 -15.39 -9.78 -16.24
N THR A 331 -15.99 -10.13 -17.37
CA THR A 331 -17.03 -11.18 -17.47
C THR A 331 -16.45 -12.58 -17.31
N VAL A 332 -15.12 -12.72 -17.34
CA VAL A 332 -14.39 -14.00 -17.26
C VAL A 332 -13.56 -14.05 -15.98
N ASP A 333 -13.17 -15.26 -15.56
CA ASP A 333 -12.37 -15.44 -14.34
C ASP A 333 -11.03 -14.72 -14.42
N ALA A 334 -10.77 -13.85 -13.44
CA ALA A 334 -9.53 -13.07 -13.37
C ALA A 334 -8.27 -13.96 -13.34
N LYS A 335 -8.33 -15.14 -12.72
CA LYS A 335 -7.18 -16.05 -12.68
C LYS A 335 -6.86 -16.63 -14.05
N ALA A 336 -7.90 -16.92 -14.85
CA ALA A 336 -7.75 -17.38 -16.24
C ALA A 336 -7.12 -16.26 -17.11
N VAL A 337 -7.55 -15.01 -16.94
CA VAL A 337 -6.95 -13.85 -17.61
C VAL A 337 -5.47 -13.71 -17.25
N ILE A 338 -5.13 -13.75 -15.96
CA ILE A 338 -3.75 -13.60 -15.48
C ILE A 338 -2.86 -14.73 -16.03
N ALA A 339 -3.32 -15.97 -15.98
CA ALA A 339 -2.57 -17.11 -16.52
C ALA A 339 -2.30 -16.93 -18.04
N LYS A 340 -3.31 -16.49 -18.80
CA LYS A 340 -3.17 -16.27 -20.23
C LYS A 340 -2.29 -15.06 -20.58
N CYS A 341 -2.36 -13.98 -19.79
CA CYS A 341 -1.44 -12.84 -19.91
C CYS A 341 0.01 -13.27 -19.67
N LEU A 342 0.25 -14.11 -18.66
CA LEU A 342 1.57 -14.64 -18.35
C LEU A 342 2.15 -15.48 -19.51
N GLU A 343 1.32 -16.31 -20.17
CA GLU A 343 1.70 -17.01 -21.40
C GLU A 343 2.11 -16.04 -22.52
N LYS A 344 1.42 -14.90 -22.64
CA LYS A 344 1.70 -13.84 -23.63
C LYS A 344 2.77 -12.83 -23.20
N GLY A 345 3.47 -13.05 -22.08
CA GLY A 345 4.56 -12.21 -21.61
C GLY A 345 4.12 -10.95 -20.85
N VAL A 346 2.98 -10.96 -20.18
CA VAL A 346 2.51 -9.87 -19.31
C VAL A 346 2.22 -10.40 -17.91
N VAL A 347 2.86 -9.80 -16.90
CA VAL A 347 2.64 -10.14 -15.49
C VAL A 347 1.56 -9.24 -14.91
N CYS A 348 0.46 -9.84 -14.45
CA CYS A 348 -0.63 -9.17 -13.74
C CYS A 348 -0.87 -9.84 -12.38
N LEU A 349 -1.65 -9.18 -11.53
CA LEU A 349 -2.02 -9.66 -10.21
C LEU A 349 -3.54 -9.84 -10.12
N SER A 350 -4.02 -10.55 -9.10
CA SER A 350 -5.43 -10.58 -8.76
C SER A 350 -5.73 -9.72 -7.53
N ALA A 351 -6.94 -9.19 -7.47
CA ALA A 351 -7.53 -8.65 -6.25
C ALA A 351 -8.99 -9.12 -6.23
N LYS A 352 -9.30 -10.14 -5.41
CA LYS A 352 -10.57 -10.87 -5.45
C LYS A 352 -10.86 -11.38 -6.87
N ASN A 353 -11.95 -10.91 -7.47
CA ASN A 353 -12.40 -11.29 -8.82
C ASN A 353 -11.90 -10.34 -9.93
N LYS A 354 -11.04 -9.38 -9.62
CA LYS A 354 -10.49 -8.42 -10.60
C LYS A 354 -9.05 -8.74 -10.98
N VAL A 355 -8.67 -8.39 -12.21
CA VAL A 355 -7.27 -8.28 -12.61
C VAL A 355 -6.72 -6.95 -12.08
N ARG A 356 -5.64 -7.01 -11.28
CA ARG A 356 -5.03 -5.83 -10.65
C ARG A 356 -3.75 -5.46 -11.36
N LEU A 357 -3.60 -4.16 -11.66
CA LEU A 357 -2.41 -3.58 -12.25
C LEU A 357 -1.76 -2.60 -11.26
N LEU A 358 -0.47 -2.80 -11.03
CA LEU A 358 0.40 -1.99 -10.19
C LEU A 358 1.78 -1.82 -10.86
N PRO A 359 1.88 -1.39 -12.13
CA PRO A 359 3.17 -1.29 -12.82
C PRO A 359 4.11 -0.30 -12.12
N ALA A 360 5.40 -0.33 -12.47
CA ALA A 360 6.33 0.71 -12.05
C ALA A 360 5.79 2.10 -12.47
N LEU A 361 5.98 3.11 -11.61
CA LEU A 361 5.42 4.45 -11.83
C LEU A 361 6.02 5.12 -13.07
N ASN A 362 7.27 4.80 -13.36
CA ASN A 362 8.02 5.28 -14.53
C ASN A 362 7.90 4.35 -15.74
N ILE A 363 7.01 3.36 -15.74
CA ILE A 363 6.83 2.45 -16.88
C ILE A 363 6.80 3.25 -18.20
N PRO A 364 7.63 2.91 -19.21
CA PRO A 364 7.58 3.55 -20.51
C PRO A 364 6.20 3.43 -21.16
N GLN A 365 5.75 4.50 -21.80
CA GLN A 365 4.42 4.54 -22.44
C GLN A 365 4.23 3.40 -23.43
N GLU A 366 5.23 3.11 -24.26
CA GLU A 366 5.20 2.01 -25.24
C GLU A 366 4.98 0.63 -24.60
N GLN A 367 5.64 0.37 -23.45
CA GLN A 367 5.46 -0.89 -22.71
C GLN A 367 4.07 -0.97 -22.09
N LEU A 368 3.57 0.14 -21.54
CA LEU A 368 2.23 0.22 -20.98
C LEU A 368 1.16 -0.03 -22.07
N GLU A 369 1.32 0.58 -23.24
CA GLU A 369 0.44 0.40 -24.41
C GLU A 369 0.43 -1.05 -24.87
N LYS A 370 1.60 -1.65 -25.07
CA LYS A 370 1.75 -3.04 -25.49
C LYS A 370 1.07 -4.00 -24.47
N ALA A 371 1.36 -3.82 -23.18
CA ALA A 371 0.80 -4.68 -22.14
C ALA A 371 -0.73 -4.51 -22.00
N THR A 372 -1.25 -3.28 -22.12
CA THR A 372 -2.69 -3.00 -22.05
C THR A 372 -3.42 -3.60 -23.26
N THR A 373 -2.80 -3.56 -24.45
CA THR A 373 -3.34 -4.18 -25.67
C THR A 373 -3.42 -5.71 -25.50
N ILE A 374 -2.33 -6.34 -25.06
CA ILE A 374 -2.31 -7.80 -24.80
C ILE A 374 -3.39 -8.19 -23.78
N LEU A 375 -3.55 -7.41 -22.70
CA LEU A 375 -4.56 -7.65 -21.67
C LEU A 375 -5.98 -7.60 -22.28
N ALA A 376 -6.28 -6.58 -23.08
CA ALA A 376 -7.57 -6.44 -23.75
C ALA A 376 -7.88 -7.62 -24.69
N GLU A 377 -6.91 -8.00 -25.53
CA GLU A 377 -7.02 -9.14 -26.44
C GLU A 377 -7.26 -10.48 -25.70
N VAL A 378 -6.56 -10.67 -24.58
CA VAL A 378 -6.73 -11.87 -23.73
C VAL A 378 -8.14 -11.93 -23.14
N ILE A 379 -8.65 -10.81 -22.64
CA ILE A 379 -10.01 -10.76 -22.07
C ILE A 379 -11.05 -11.04 -23.15
N GLU A 380 -10.92 -10.42 -24.34
CA GLU A 380 -11.82 -10.63 -25.47
C GLU A 380 -11.79 -12.09 -25.95
N GLU A 381 -10.59 -12.69 -26.09
CA GLU A 381 -10.41 -14.10 -26.46
C GLU A 381 -11.13 -15.06 -25.50
N LEU A 382 -11.03 -14.80 -24.20
CA LEU A 382 -11.64 -15.63 -23.17
C LEU A 382 -13.16 -15.39 -23.07
N ALA A 383 -13.63 -14.17 -23.31
CA ALA A 383 -15.05 -13.83 -23.28
C ALA A 383 -15.83 -14.35 -24.50
N ALA A 384 -15.15 -14.66 -25.61
CA ALA A 384 -15.75 -15.22 -26.82
C ALA A 384 -15.96 -16.75 -26.77
N LYS A 385 -15.45 -17.42 -25.75
CA LYS A 385 -15.57 -18.89 -25.53
C LYS A 385 -16.74 -19.21 -24.63
#